data_351ce31689d47fc382d58118d83dcd90
#
_entry.id   351ce31689d47fc382d58118d83dcd90
#
_cell.length_a   1.000
_cell.length_b   1.000
_cell.length_c   1.000
_cell.angle_alpha   90.00
_cell.angle_beta   90.00
_cell.angle_gamma   90.00
#
_symmetry.space_group_name_H-M   'P 1'
#
loop_
_entity.id
_entity.type
_entity.pdbx_description
1 polymer ?
#
loop_
_entity_poly.entity_id
_entity_poly.type
_entity_poly.pdbx_seq_one_letter_code
_entity_poly.pdbx_strand_id
1 'polypeptide(L)'
;MAGYTKRELSIIDTAYRIFIRSVSKVMDAEQIGYIDKAYDLALSKYDGRKTMSGGLYVLSLIEMADIAANEIGLRSKTVVGIFLHRITAVSDVSLDYIKEHFGERIALIVDGYDKISNIQTNNVSFQSEQFRKLYLSLIDDIRVVLIKIIHRLYDMRHKNDVDAKSFKRYLKEVKYLCIPIVHRLGLYELKKELEEKVMIYEYPDEFEDIKRKIRVSSTEQEKLMEGFLEPIRNALDNEHIDYHVKWRTKSIPSIYEKM
;
A
#
# COMPACT_ATOMS: atom_id res chain seq x y z
N MET A 1 20.93 21.97 1.31
CA MET A 1 21.21 20.52 1.10
C MET A 1 21.76 20.40 -0.32
N ALA A 2 22.69 19.48 -0.57
CA ALA A 2 23.14 19.23 -1.95
C ALA A 2 21.97 18.54 -2.70
N GLY A 3 21.63 19.05 -3.89
CA GLY A 3 20.61 18.46 -4.74
C GLY A 3 20.99 17.07 -5.27
N TYR A 4 20.11 16.45 -6.04
CA TYR A 4 20.38 15.16 -6.67
C TYR A 4 21.59 15.23 -7.60
N THR A 5 22.45 14.22 -7.55
CA THR A 5 23.54 14.04 -8.53
C THR A 5 22.95 13.60 -9.88
N LYS A 6 23.73 13.76 -10.96
CA LYS A 6 23.32 13.27 -12.31
C LYS A 6 23.00 11.78 -12.32
N ARG A 7 23.72 10.96 -11.54
CA ARG A 7 23.47 9.52 -11.42
C ARG A 7 22.14 9.24 -10.70
N GLU A 8 21.86 9.95 -9.61
CA GLU A 8 20.61 9.81 -8.86
C GLU A 8 19.41 10.23 -9.72
N LEU A 9 19.50 11.34 -10.46
CA LEU A 9 18.47 11.77 -11.41
C LEU A 9 18.20 10.71 -12.50
N SER A 10 19.25 10.07 -13.04
CA SER A 10 19.09 9.00 -14.03
C SER A 10 18.37 7.78 -13.45
N ILE A 11 18.63 7.42 -12.19
CA ILE A 11 17.94 6.32 -11.50
C ILE A 11 16.45 6.67 -11.30
N ILE A 12 16.18 7.88 -10.81
CA ILE A 12 14.80 8.37 -10.59
C ILE A 12 14.01 8.40 -11.91
N ASP A 13 14.59 8.98 -12.98
CA ASP A 13 13.97 9.06 -14.29
C ASP A 13 13.66 7.66 -14.86
N THR A 14 14.59 6.71 -14.71
CA THR A 14 14.37 5.33 -15.15
C THR A 14 13.22 4.68 -14.40
N ALA A 15 13.17 4.79 -13.07
CA ALA A 15 12.10 4.24 -12.25
C ALA A 15 10.74 4.87 -12.60
N TYR A 16 10.70 6.20 -12.78
CA TYR A 16 9.48 6.91 -13.15
C TYR A 16 8.97 6.51 -14.53
N ARG A 17 9.83 6.38 -15.53
CA ARG A 17 9.45 5.93 -16.88
C ARG A 17 8.89 4.52 -16.89
N ILE A 18 9.46 3.61 -16.09
CA ILE A 18 8.92 2.25 -15.91
C ILE A 18 7.51 2.31 -15.35
N PHE A 19 7.31 3.10 -14.29
CA PHE A 19 5.99 3.32 -13.67
C PHE A 19 4.99 3.89 -14.68
N ILE A 20 5.32 4.99 -15.39
CA ILE A 20 4.43 5.61 -16.39
C ILE A 20 4.06 4.63 -17.49
N ARG A 21 5.03 3.86 -18.00
CA ARG A 21 4.75 2.82 -19.04
C ARG A 21 3.74 1.77 -18.52
N SER A 22 3.80 1.39 -17.25
CA SER A 22 2.87 0.41 -16.69
C SER A 22 1.45 0.97 -16.61
N VAL A 23 1.28 2.20 -16.12
CA VAL A 23 -0.04 2.82 -15.91
C VAL A 23 -0.66 3.38 -17.19
N SER A 24 0.12 3.67 -18.24
CA SER A 24 -0.38 4.12 -19.55
C SER A 24 -1.26 3.08 -20.26
N LYS A 25 -1.29 1.84 -19.79
CA LYS A 25 -2.21 0.81 -20.28
C LYS A 25 -3.65 0.98 -19.79
N VAL A 26 -3.84 1.71 -18.68
CA VAL A 26 -5.12 1.83 -17.96
C VAL A 26 -5.51 3.27 -17.64
N MET A 27 -4.63 4.24 -17.90
CA MET A 27 -4.85 5.66 -17.71
C MET A 27 -4.64 6.39 -19.04
N ASP A 28 -5.49 7.39 -19.32
CA ASP A 28 -5.39 8.24 -20.51
C ASP A 28 -4.30 9.31 -20.40
N ALA A 29 -4.07 10.04 -21.49
CA ALA A 29 -3.02 11.05 -21.58
C ALA A 29 -3.25 12.24 -20.61
N GLU A 30 -4.50 12.60 -20.34
CA GLU A 30 -4.84 13.66 -19.39
C GLU A 30 -4.48 13.25 -17.96
N GLN A 31 -4.82 12.01 -17.60
CA GLN A 31 -4.49 11.42 -16.29
C GLN A 31 -2.98 11.30 -16.10
N ILE A 32 -2.24 10.89 -17.13
CA ILE A 32 -0.78 10.83 -17.11
C ILE A 32 -0.17 12.21 -16.93
N GLY A 33 -0.58 13.21 -17.73
CA GLY A 33 -0.10 14.59 -17.60
C GLY A 33 -0.37 15.19 -16.22
N TYR A 34 -1.46 14.75 -15.57
CA TYR A 34 -1.77 15.16 -14.20
C TYR A 34 -0.82 14.53 -13.17
N ILE A 35 -0.43 13.28 -13.39
CA ILE A 35 0.58 12.58 -12.59
C ILE A 35 1.96 13.20 -12.79
N ASP A 36 2.36 13.47 -14.06
CA ASP A 36 3.63 14.11 -14.40
C ASP A 36 3.81 15.43 -13.65
N LYS A 37 2.78 16.28 -13.66
CA LYS A 37 2.78 17.55 -12.93
C LYS A 37 3.03 17.40 -11.43
N ALA A 38 2.43 16.39 -10.80
CA ALA A 38 2.62 16.11 -9.38
C ALA A 38 4.00 15.51 -9.08
N TYR A 39 4.49 14.66 -9.95
CA TYR A 39 5.84 14.10 -9.87
C TYR A 39 6.91 15.18 -10.00
N ASP A 40 6.80 16.08 -10.99
CA ASP A 40 7.76 17.17 -11.20
C ASP A 40 7.83 18.09 -9.97
N LEU A 41 6.67 18.41 -9.39
CA LEU A 41 6.62 19.21 -8.16
C LEU A 41 7.29 18.45 -7.01
N ALA A 42 6.98 17.16 -6.82
CA ALA A 42 7.59 16.33 -5.80
C ALA A 42 9.10 16.20 -5.99
N LEU A 43 9.56 15.96 -7.22
CA LEU A 43 10.99 15.86 -7.54
C LEU A 43 11.74 17.13 -7.16
N SER A 44 11.17 18.31 -7.46
CA SER A 44 11.78 19.61 -7.13
C SER A 44 11.79 19.90 -5.63
N LYS A 45 10.72 19.54 -4.90
CA LYS A 45 10.57 19.89 -3.47
C LYS A 45 11.20 18.87 -2.51
N TYR A 46 11.41 17.65 -2.97
CA TYR A 46 12.15 16.64 -2.22
C TYR A 46 13.60 16.48 -2.67
N ASP A 47 14.14 17.47 -3.41
CA ASP A 47 15.51 17.43 -3.95
C ASP A 47 16.56 17.09 -2.87
N GLY A 48 17.39 16.07 -3.15
CA GLY A 48 18.41 15.57 -2.25
C GLY A 48 17.91 14.89 -0.97
N ARG A 49 16.59 14.74 -0.76
CA ARG A 49 16.02 14.07 0.42
C ARG A 49 16.24 12.57 0.35
N LYS A 50 16.62 11.98 1.49
CA LYS A 50 16.89 10.55 1.62
C LYS A 50 16.03 9.92 2.72
N THR A 51 15.78 8.61 2.58
CA THR A 51 15.22 7.76 3.63
C THR A 51 16.26 7.51 4.73
N MET A 52 15.88 6.89 5.83
CA MET A 52 16.82 6.55 6.90
C MET A 52 17.94 5.60 6.46
N SER A 53 17.65 4.67 5.55
CA SER A 53 18.66 3.76 4.97
C SER A 53 19.57 4.44 3.94
N GLY A 54 19.31 5.71 3.61
CA GLY A 54 20.08 6.47 2.61
C GLY A 54 19.53 6.38 1.19
N GLY A 55 18.41 5.68 0.96
CA GLY A 55 17.70 5.64 -0.32
C GLY A 55 17.12 7.00 -0.71
N LEU A 56 16.85 7.21 -2.00
CA LEU A 56 16.26 8.45 -2.50
C LEU A 56 14.76 8.50 -2.18
N TYR A 57 14.32 9.53 -1.44
CA TYR A 57 12.92 9.63 -0.99
C TYR A 57 11.91 9.61 -2.13
N VAL A 58 12.24 10.22 -3.28
CA VAL A 58 11.35 10.21 -4.45
C VAL A 58 11.13 8.80 -5.01
N LEU A 59 12.10 7.90 -4.89
CA LEU A 59 11.90 6.50 -5.29
C LEU A 59 10.85 5.80 -4.42
N SER A 60 10.77 6.14 -3.13
CA SER A 60 9.69 5.61 -2.27
C SER A 60 8.30 6.10 -2.70
N LEU A 61 8.20 7.34 -3.18
CA LEU A 61 6.94 7.85 -3.73
C LEU A 61 6.54 7.12 -5.02
N ILE A 62 7.51 6.85 -5.90
CA ILE A 62 7.27 6.10 -7.15
C ILE A 62 6.80 4.68 -6.82
N GLU A 63 7.44 3.99 -5.86
CA GLU A 63 7.04 2.66 -5.45
C GLU A 63 5.65 2.65 -4.81
N MET A 64 5.34 3.59 -3.93
CA MET A 64 3.98 3.74 -3.38
C MET A 64 2.93 4.04 -4.48
N ALA A 65 3.29 4.83 -5.49
CA ALA A 65 2.44 5.09 -6.65
C ALA A 65 2.20 3.82 -7.48
N ASP A 66 3.23 2.99 -7.63
CA ASP A 66 3.15 1.69 -8.32
C ASP A 66 2.23 0.70 -7.56
N ILE A 67 2.40 0.59 -6.25
CA ILE A 67 1.49 -0.20 -5.38
C ILE A 67 0.03 0.26 -5.57
N ALA A 68 -0.21 1.59 -5.52
CA ALA A 68 -1.53 2.14 -5.68
C ALA A 68 -2.17 1.79 -7.02
N ALA A 69 -1.44 1.99 -8.11
CA ALA A 69 -1.96 1.85 -9.46
C ALA A 69 -2.00 0.40 -9.95
N ASN A 70 -0.92 -0.34 -9.76
CA ASN A 70 -0.74 -1.66 -10.38
C ASN A 70 -1.16 -2.81 -9.46
N GLU A 71 -0.96 -2.70 -8.13
CA GLU A 71 -1.35 -3.78 -7.21
C GLU A 71 -2.80 -3.61 -6.71
N ILE A 72 -3.24 -2.35 -6.46
CA ILE A 72 -4.57 -2.08 -5.89
C ILE A 72 -5.57 -1.64 -6.97
N GLY A 73 -5.11 -1.08 -8.09
CA GLY A 73 -5.96 -0.61 -9.18
C GLY A 73 -6.54 0.80 -8.97
N LEU A 74 -5.89 1.63 -8.16
CA LEU A 74 -6.31 3.00 -7.90
C LEU A 74 -5.96 3.93 -9.06
N ARG A 75 -6.75 5.00 -9.25
CA ARG A 75 -6.64 5.91 -10.38
C ARG A 75 -5.77 7.15 -10.07
N SER A 76 -5.54 7.98 -11.08
CA SER A 76 -4.64 9.13 -11.10
C SER A 76 -4.72 10.04 -9.87
N LYS A 77 -5.92 10.34 -9.34
CA LYS A 77 -6.07 11.21 -8.17
C LYS A 77 -5.41 10.66 -6.90
N THR A 78 -5.40 9.35 -6.72
CA THR A 78 -4.70 8.73 -5.58
C THR A 78 -3.19 8.76 -5.81
N VAL A 79 -2.75 8.51 -7.03
CA VAL A 79 -1.32 8.57 -7.42
C VAL A 79 -0.78 9.99 -7.22
N VAL A 80 -1.50 11.01 -7.69
CA VAL A 80 -1.17 12.43 -7.44
C VAL A 80 -1.12 12.72 -5.94
N GLY A 81 -2.11 12.23 -5.18
CA GLY A 81 -2.11 12.34 -3.72
C GLY A 81 -0.89 11.71 -3.07
N ILE A 82 -0.38 10.59 -3.60
CA ILE A 82 0.85 9.96 -3.10
C ILE A 82 2.07 10.84 -3.33
N PHE A 83 2.24 11.43 -4.51
CA PHE A 83 3.36 12.34 -4.75
C PHE A 83 3.32 13.59 -3.85
N LEU A 84 2.13 14.04 -3.46
CA LEU A 84 1.94 15.31 -2.74
C LEU A 84 1.63 15.15 -1.24
N HIS A 85 1.38 13.94 -0.72
CA HIS A 85 0.79 13.70 0.60
C HIS A 85 1.53 14.30 1.81
N ARG A 86 2.80 14.66 1.68
CA ARG A 86 3.59 15.31 2.74
C ARG A 86 4.26 16.61 2.30
N ILE A 87 3.91 17.11 1.13
CA ILE A 87 4.63 18.24 0.53
C ILE A 87 4.49 19.52 1.35
N THR A 88 3.33 19.76 1.92
CA THR A 88 3.03 20.89 2.81
C THR A 88 3.80 20.83 4.13
N ALA A 89 4.01 19.63 4.66
CA ALA A 89 4.73 19.44 5.92
C ALA A 89 6.25 19.57 5.79
N VAL A 90 6.79 19.50 4.57
CA VAL A 90 8.26 19.37 4.36
C VAL A 90 8.83 20.39 3.38
N SER A 91 8.00 21.23 2.78
CA SER A 91 8.38 22.28 1.84
C SER A 91 7.59 23.56 2.08
N ASP A 92 7.83 24.56 1.24
CA ASP A 92 7.13 25.86 1.21
C ASP A 92 5.79 25.83 0.43
N VAL A 93 5.37 24.68 -0.07
CA VAL A 93 4.13 24.52 -0.82
C VAL A 93 2.93 24.60 0.13
N SER A 94 2.02 25.55 -0.10
CA SER A 94 0.80 25.73 0.68
C SER A 94 -0.36 24.88 0.16
N LEU A 95 -1.38 24.68 0.99
CA LEU A 95 -2.63 24.03 0.55
C LEU A 95 -3.35 24.86 -0.54
N ASP A 96 -3.27 26.20 -0.48
CA ASP A 96 -3.84 27.06 -1.51
C ASP A 96 -3.15 26.85 -2.87
N TYR A 97 -1.82 26.72 -2.87
CA TYR A 97 -1.08 26.35 -4.08
C TYR A 97 -1.55 24.99 -4.64
N ILE A 98 -1.72 23.97 -3.77
CA ILE A 98 -2.22 22.66 -4.20
C ILE A 98 -3.65 22.79 -4.76
N LYS A 99 -4.52 23.57 -4.13
CA LYS A 99 -5.89 23.81 -4.59
C LYS A 99 -5.92 24.48 -5.96
N GLU A 100 -5.10 25.49 -6.18
CA GLU A 100 -5.02 26.22 -7.44
C GLU A 100 -4.50 25.35 -8.59
N HIS A 101 -3.44 24.56 -8.34
CA HIS A 101 -2.73 23.81 -9.39
C HIS A 101 -3.22 22.39 -9.60
N PHE A 102 -3.81 21.76 -8.57
CA PHE A 102 -4.26 20.36 -8.56
C PHE A 102 -5.73 20.20 -8.19
N GLY A 103 -6.43 21.29 -7.91
CA GLY A 103 -7.84 21.31 -7.59
C GLY A 103 -8.17 20.96 -6.15
N GLU A 104 -9.41 21.31 -5.76
CA GLU A 104 -9.96 21.14 -4.40
C GLU A 104 -9.78 19.72 -3.84
N ARG A 105 -10.06 18.72 -4.67
CA ARG A 105 -10.02 17.32 -4.21
C ARG A 105 -8.63 16.82 -3.82
N ILE A 106 -7.59 17.29 -4.49
CA ILE A 106 -6.21 16.95 -4.12
C ILE A 106 -5.80 17.70 -2.87
N ALA A 107 -6.19 18.98 -2.74
CA ALA A 107 -5.96 19.73 -1.50
C ALA A 107 -6.59 19.05 -0.29
N LEU A 108 -7.83 18.54 -0.41
CA LEU A 108 -8.50 17.75 0.65
C LEU A 108 -7.75 16.46 0.99
N ILE A 109 -7.19 15.77 -0.01
CA ILE A 109 -6.39 14.55 0.24
C ILE A 109 -5.11 14.90 1.01
N VAL A 110 -4.40 15.95 0.61
CA VAL A 110 -3.16 16.38 1.27
C VAL A 110 -3.43 16.84 2.71
N ASP A 111 -4.42 17.72 2.90
CA ASP A 111 -4.84 18.19 4.23
C ASP A 111 -5.31 17.06 5.14
N GLY A 112 -6.15 16.16 4.61
CA GLY A 112 -6.62 14.99 5.34
C GLY A 112 -5.48 14.07 5.76
N TYR A 113 -4.48 13.87 4.87
CA TYR A 113 -3.31 13.07 5.22
C TYR A 113 -2.46 13.72 6.33
N ASP A 114 -2.27 15.04 6.29
CA ASP A 114 -1.56 15.77 7.34
C ASP A 114 -2.32 15.68 8.68
N LYS A 115 -3.64 15.87 8.68
CA LYS A 115 -4.49 15.73 9.87
C LYS A 115 -4.32 14.35 10.52
N ILE A 116 -4.47 13.25 9.77
CA ILE A 116 -4.33 11.89 10.34
C ILE A 116 -2.91 11.53 10.73
N SER A 117 -1.90 12.13 10.08
CA SER A 117 -0.50 11.91 10.40
C SER A 117 -0.08 12.61 11.69
N ASN A 118 -0.73 13.72 12.02
CA ASN A 118 -0.48 14.53 13.22
C ASN A 118 -1.27 14.06 14.44
N ILE A 119 -2.16 13.06 14.31
CA ILE A 119 -2.84 12.49 15.47
C ILE A 119 -1.78 11.90 16.42
N GLN A 120 -1.63 12.54 17.58
CA GLN A 120 -0.73 12.05 18.61
C GLN A 120 -1.31 10.78 19.26
N THR A 121 -0.78 9.64 18.85
CA THR A 121 -1.22 8.32 19.33
C THR A 121 -0.59 7.92 20.66
N ASN A 122 0.15 8.83 21.31
CA ASN A 122 0.86 8.52 22.55
C ASN A 122 -0.06 8.11 23.72
N ASN A 123 -1.33 8.50 23.68
CA ASN A 123 -2.32 8.24 24.74
C ASN A 123 -3.57 7.51 24.26
N VAL A 124 -3.66 7.10 22.99
CA VAL A 124 -4.86 6.47 22.43
C VAL A 124 -4.53 5.08 21.93
N SER A 125 -5.24 4.09 22.42
CA SER A 125 -5.10 2.71 21.96
C SER A 125 -5.70 2.55 20.56
N PHE A 126 -4.89 2.17 19.57
CA PHE A 126 -5.38 1.77 18.25
C PHE A 126 -6.43 0.64 18.29
N GLN A 127 -6.51 -0.08 19.41
CA GLN A 127 -7.44 -1.19 19.63
C GLN A 127 -8.89 -0.71 19.88
N SER A 128 -9.09 0.55 20.33
CA SER A 128 -10.43 1.02 20.64
C SER A 128 -11.26 1.30 19.40
N GLU A 129 -12.52 0.87 19.42
CA GLU A 129 -13.47 1.17 18.35
C GLU A 129 -13.75 2.67 18.23
N GLN A 130 -13.72 3.38 19.37
CA GLN A 130 -13.87 4.83 19.42
C GLN A 130 -12.74 5.53 18.66
N PHE A 131 -11.49 5.06 18.82
CA PHE A 131 -10.37 5.60 18.04
C PHE A 131 -10.56 5.39 16.52
N ARG A 132 -10.97 4.20 16.11
CA ARG A 132 -11.23 3.92 14.69
C ARG A 132 -12.34 4.80 14.13
N LYS A 133 -13.44 4.99 14.89
CA LYS A 133 -14.53 5.90 14.51
C LYS A 133 -14.04 7.34 14.41
N LEU A 134 -13.30 7.83 15.40
CA LEU A 134 -12.71 9.17 15.37
C LEU A 134 -11.74 9.32 14.19
N TYR A 135 -10.84 8.36 13.97
CA TYR A 135 -9.90 8.39 12.86
C TYR A 135 -10.62 8.50 11.51
N LEU A 136 -11.67 7.71 11.29
CA LEU A 136 -12.44 7.75 10.05
C LEU A 136 -13.33 9.01 9.94
N SER A 137 -13.78 9.60 11.05
CA SER A 137 -14.58 10.83 11.01
C SER A 137 -13.78 12.09 10.66
N LEU A 138 -12.45 12.04 10.75
CA LEU A 138 -11.55 13.13 10.34
C LEU A 138 -11.22 13.12 8.84
N ILE A 139 -11.79 12.16 8.11
CA ILE A 139 -11.42 11.89 6.72
C ILE A 139 -12.63 12.10 5.83
N ASP A 140 -12.58 13.16 5.05
CA ASP A 140 -13.61 13.48 4.06
C ASP A 140 -13.47 12.64 2.77
N ASP A 141 -12.30 12.05 2.55
CA ASP A 141 -12.00 11.27 1.35
C ASP A 141 -11.30 9.95 1.68
N ILE A 142 -11.91 8.83 1.31
CA ILE A 142 -11.37 7.47 1.57
C ILE A 142 -9.95 7.26 1.01
N ARG A 143 -9.56 8.00 -0.02
CA ARG A 143 -8.22 7.94 -0.60
C ARG A 143 -7.13 8.33 0.38
N VAL A 144 -7.43 9.20 1.35
CA VAL A 144 -6.52 9.56 2.45
C VAL A 144 -6.11 8.30 3.23
N VAL A 145 -7.11 7.47 3.58
CA VAL A 145 -6.87 6.19 4.28
C VAL A 145 -6.08 5.24 3.43
N LEU A 146 -6.43 5.13 2.15
CA LEU A 146 -5.72 4.23 1.22
C LEU A 146 -4.26 4.64 1.06
N ILE A 147 -3.96 5.93 0.89
CA ILE A 147 -2.58 6.46 0.84
C ILE A 147 -1.83 6.12 2.16
N LYS A 148 -2.49 6.28 3.30
CA LYS A 148 -1.89 5.94 4.59
C LYS A 148 -1.57 4.45 4.70
N ILE A 149 -2.47 3.58 4.24
CA ILE A 149 -2.28 2.13 4.23
C ILE A 149 -1.14 1.75 3.28
N ILE A 150 -1.07 2.32 2.09
CA ILE A 150 0.00 2.12 1.13
C ILE A 150 1.35 2.54 1.72
N HIS A 151 1.39 3.69 2.38
CA HIS A 151 2.61 4.14 3.07
C HIS A 151 3.03 3.16 4.18
N ARG A 152 2.09 2.62 4.96
CA ARG A 152 2.39 1.60 5.96
C ARG A 152 2.86 0.29 5.33
N LEU A 153 2.27 -0.12 4.20
CA LEU A 153 2.76 -1.28 3.45
C LEU A 153 4.19 -1.07 2.97
N TYR A 154 4.50 0.11 2.42
CA TYR A 154 5.87 0.49 2.05
C TYR A 154 6.81 0.37 3.27
N ASP A 155 6.47 0.96 4.41
CA ASP A 155 7.26 0.87 5.64
C ASP A 155 7.47 -0.58 6.10
N MET A 156 6.47 -1.45 5.94
CA MET A 156 6.57 -2.88 6.28
C MET A 156 7.45 -3.67 5.30
N ARG A 157 7.49 -3.27 4.03
CA ARG A 157 8.39 -3.83 3.02
C ARG A 157 9.84 -3.36 3.23
N HIS A 158 10.02 -2.12 3.72
CA HIS A 158 11.30 -1.40 3.86
C HIS A 158 11.61 -1.06 5.32
N LYS A 159 11.63 -2.07 6.20
CA LYS A 159 11.87 -1.89 7.65
C LYS A 159 13.08 -1.02 7.98
N ASN A 160 14.15 -1.14 7.18
CA ASN A 160 15.40 -0.40 7.41
C ASN A 160 15.28 1.11 7.16
N ASP A 161 14.19 1.57 6.51
CA ASP A 161 13.89 2.98 6.29
C ASP A 161 13.16 3.63 7.48
N VAL A 162 12.90 2.84 8.54
CA VAL A 162 12.14 3.28 9.72
C VAL A 162 12.90 2.94 10.99
N ASP A 163 12.98 3.87 11.94
CA ASP A 163 13.58 3.60 13.25
C ASP A 163 12.76 2.58 14.06
N ALA A 164 13.43 1.84 14.95
CA ALA A 164 12.83 0.73 15.68
C ALA A 164 11.61 1.12 16.53
N LYS A 165 11.59 2.35 17.10
CA LYS A 165 10.47 2.85 17.90
C LYS A 165 9.25 3.15 17.02
N SER A 166 9.49 3.85 15.91
CA SER A 166 8.43 4.15 14.92
C SER A 166 7.91 2.87 14.29
N PHE A 167 8.78 1.91 13.96
CA PHE A 167 8.38 0.64 13.37
C PHE A 167 7.45 -0.16 14.29
N LYS A 168 7.75 -0.25 15.61
CA LYS A 168 6.83 -0.88 16.58
C LYS A 168 5.46 -0.22 16.64
N ARG A 169 5.42 1.12 16.51
CA ARG A 169 4.17 1.87 16.44
C ARG A 169 3.41 1.56 15.14
N TYR A 170 4.12 1.49 14.01
CA TYR A 170 3.53 1.17 12.70
C TYR A 170 2.97 -0.26 12.66
N LEU A 171 3.65 -1.23 13.28
CA LEU A 171 3.10 -2.59 13.45
C LEU A 171 1.73 -2.57 14.14
N LYS A 172 1.59 -1.82 15.24
CA LYS A 172 0.31 -1.68 15.94
C LYS A 172 -0.73 -0.97 15.08
N GLU A 173 -0.35 0.10 14.37
CA GLU A 173 -1.23 0.82 13.44
C GLU A 173 -1.71 -0.12 12.32
N VAL A 174 -0.82 -0.91 11.73
CA VAL A 174 -1.17 -1.90 10.71
C VAL A 174 -2.13 -2.94 11.27
N LYS A 175 -1.81 -3.56 12.40
CA LYS A 175 -2.60 -4.63 13.02
C LYS A 175 -4.01 -4.19 13.39
N TYR A 176 -4.14 -3.04 14.05
CA TYR A 176 -5.40 -2.64 14.68
C TYR A 176 -6.21 -1.61 13.88
N LEU A 177 -5.61 -0.96 12.88
CA LEU A 177 -6.29 0.03 12.05
C LEU A 177 -6.30 -0.39 10.57
N CYS A 178 -5.13 -0.62 9.94
CA CYS A 178 -5.07 -0.87 8.50
C CYS A 178 -5.76 -2.18 8.10
N ILE A 179 -5.43 -3.29 8.76
CA ILE A 179 -6.00 -4.63 8.45
C ILE A 179 -7.53 -4.64 8.55
N PRO A 180 -8.18 -4.14 9.61
CA PRO A 180 -9.65 -4.06 9.65
C PRO A 180 -10.26 -3.21 8.54
N ILE A 181 -9.59 -2.12 8.13
CA ILE A 181 -10.10 -1.24 7.07
C ILE A 181 -10.00 -1.93 5.71
N VAL A 182 -8.84 -2.49 5.35
CA VAL A 182 -8.67 -3.19 4.06
C VAL A 182 -9.60 -4.40 3.95
N HIS A 183 -9.88 -5.09 5.07
CA HIS A 183 -10.86 -6.17 5.10
C HIS A 183 -12.26 -5.69 4.75
N ARG A 184 -12.72 -4.56 5.34
CA ARG A 184 -14.03 -3.96 5.04
C ARG A 184 -14.13 -3.45 3.60
N LEU A 185 -13.01 -3.02 3.01
CA LEU A 185 -12.93 -2.58 1.62
C LEU A 185 -12.83 -3.74 0.62
N GLY A 186 -12.75 -5.00 1.09
CA GLY A 186 -12.63 -6.17 0.22
C GLY A 186 -11.25 -6.32 -0.44
N LEU A 187 -10.23 -5.59 0.02
CA LEU A 187 -8.86 -5.64 -0.52
C LEU A 187 -8.10 -6.82 0.08
N TYR A 188 -8.51 -8.03 -0.29
CA TYR A 188 -8.07 -9.27 0.38
C TYR A 188 -6.59 -9.58 0.18
N GLU A 189 -6.01 -9.29 -0.97
CA GLU A 189 -4.57 -9.51 -1.21
C GLU A 189 -3.72 -8.58 -0.34
N LEU A 190 -4.10 -7.30 -0.26
CA LEU A 190 -3.46 -6.33 0.61
C LEU A 190 -3.60 -6.72 2.09
N LYS A 191 -4.80 -7.19 2.51
CA LYS A 191 -5.03 -7.70 3.86
C LYS A 191 -4.08 -8.84 4.17
N LYS A 192 -4.00 -9.84 3.28
CA LYS A 192 -3.14 -11.01 3.44
C LYS A 192 -1.68 -10.61 3.62
N GLU A 193 -1.17 -9.73 2.77
CA GLU A 193 0.22 -9.28 2.87
C GLU A 193 0.49 -8.54 4.18
N LEU A 194 -0.40 -7.62 4.60
CA LEU A 194 -0.26 -6.90 5.86
C LEU A 194 -0.27 -7.85 7.07
N GLU A 195 -1.17 -8.85 7.08
CA GLU A 195 -1.23 -9.87 8.13
C GLU A 195 0.06 -10.72 8.16
N GLU A 196 0.56 -11.16 7.01
CA GLU A 196 1.80 -11.92 6.90
C GLU A 196 3.01 -11.09 7.38
N LYS A 197 3.09 -9.81 6.98
CA LYS A 197 4.15 -8.91 7.47
C LYS A 197 4.10 -8.73 8.99
N VAL A 198 2.91 -8.53 9.57
CA VAL A 198 2.76 -8.43 11.03
C VAL A 198 3.23 -9.72 11.69
N MET A 199 2.83 -10.89 11.19
CA MET A 199 3.20 -12.17 11.76
C MET A 199 4.71 -12.44 11.67
N ILE A 200 5.36 -12.12 10.55
CA ILE A 200 6.81 -12.24 10.38
C ILE A 200 7.58 -11.46 11.46
N TYR A 201 7.05 -10.32 11.91
CA TYR A 201 7.72 -9.49 12.92
C TYR A 201 7.32 -9.81 14.36
N GLU A 202 6.10 -10.28 14.60
CA GLU A 202 5.62 -10.62 15.95
C GLU A 202 5.89 -12.10 16.31
N TYR A 203 5.81 -13.01 15.34
CA TYR A 203 5.87 -14.47 15.52
C TYR A 203 6.69 -15.13 14.40
N PRO A 204 7.99 -14.81 14.27
CA PRO A 204 8.82 -15.28 13.15
C PRO A 204 8.98 -16.79 13.11
N ASP A 205 9.15 -17.45 14.26
CA ASP A 205 9.37 -18.90 14.35
C ASP A 205 8.11 -19.67 13.95
N GLU A 206 6.95 -19.24 14.43
CA GLU A 206 5.65 -19.82 14.08
C GLU A 206 5.34 -19.62 12.59
N PHE A 207 5.68 -18.45 12.05
CA PHE A 207 5.50 -18.18 10.63
C PHE A 207 6.31 -19.13 9.75
N GLU A 208 7.59 -19.31 10.04
CA GLU A 208 8.46 -20.23 9.27
C GLU A 208 8.09 -21.71 9.48
N ASP A 209 7.63 -22.11 10.67
CA ASP A 209 7.16 -23.47 10.92
C ASP A 209 5.90 -23.81 10.10
N ILE A 210 4.89 -22.93 10.12
CA ILE A 210 3.67 -23.13 9.32
C ILE A 210 4.00 -23.11 7.83
N LYS A 211 4.83 -22.19 7.36
CA LYS A 211 5.27 -22.08 5.97
C LYS A 211 5.96 -23.35 5.49
N ARG A 212 6.82 -23.95 6.33
CA ARG A 212 7.47 -25.24 6.06
C ARG A 212 6.46 -26.37 5.95
N LYS A 213 5.50 -26.46 6.89
CA LYS A 213 4.44 -27.48 6.88
C LYS A 213 3.56 -27.40 5.62
N ILE A 214 3.18 -26.18 5.20
CA ILE A 214 2.42 -25.95 3.96
C ILE A 214 3.20 -26.43 2.73
N ARG A 215 4.50 -26.12 2.64
CA ARG A 215 5.35 -26.57 1.52
C ARG A 215 5.44 -28.08 1.41
N VAL A 216 5.58 -28.78 2.52
CA VAL A 216 5.65 -30.26 2.53
C VAL A 216 4.32 -30.86 2.07
N SER A 217 3.19 -30.27 2.42
CA SER A 217 1.86 -30.80 2.07
C SER A 217 1.32 -30.31 0.72
N SER A 218 2.01 -29.40 0.01
CA SER A 218 1.48 -28.77 -1.22
C SER A 218 1.13 -29.78 -2.31
N THR A 219 1.99 -30.76 -2.56
CA THR A 219 1.76 -31.80 -3.58
C THR A 219 0.58 -32.72 -3.24
N GLU A 220 0.39 -33.03 -1.96
CA GLU A 220 -0.77 -33.80 -1.51
C GLU A 220 -2.07 -32.98 -1.60
N GLN A 221 -2.01 -31.69 -1.26
CA GLN A 221 -3.14 -30.79 -1.39
C GLN A 221 -3.57 -30.60 -2.85
N GLU A 222 -2.62 -30.48 -3.79
CA GLU A 222 -2.93 -30.39 -5.22
C GLU A 222 -3.63 -31.66 -5.73
N LYS A 223 -3.16 -32.84 -5.34
CA LYS A 223 -3.81 -34.11 -5.71
C LYS A 223 -5.21 -34.24 -5.12
N LEU A 224 -5.40 -33.85 -3.86
CA LEU A 224 -6.72 -33.87 -3.21
C LEU A 224 -7.69 -32.89 -3.89
N MET A 225 -7.19 -31.68 -4.24
CA MET A 225 -8.00 -30.68 -4.93
C MET A 225 -8.40 -31.15 -6.34
N GLU A 226 -7.47 -31.75 -7.08
CA GLU A 226 -7.76 -32.26 -8.44
C GLU A 226 -8.81 -33.38 -8.36
N GLY A 227 -8.66 -34.34 -7.45
CA GLY A 227 -9.67 -35.39 -7.23
C GLY A 227 -11.03 -34.87 -6.79
N PHE A 228 -11.08 -33.73 -6.07
CA PHE A 228 -12.34 -33.08 -5.71
C PHE A 228 -12.97 -32.30 -6.86
N LEU A 229 -12.16 -31.64 -7.70
CA LEU A 229 -12.64 -30.81 -8.80
C LEU A 229 -13.04 -31.61 -10.05
N GLU A 230 -12.42 -32.77 -10.29
CA GLU A 230 -12.67 -33.58 -11.48
C GLU A 230 -14.15 -33.96 -11.66
N PRO A 231 -14.89 -34.49 -10.65
CA PRO A 231 -16.31 -34.81 -10.82
C PRO A 231 -17.17 -33.55 -11.04
N ILE A 232 -16.79 -32.39 -10.46
CA ILE A 232 -17.51 -31.13 -10.65
C ILE A 232 -17.32 -30.60 -12.08
N ARG A 233 -16.06 -30.63 -12.59
CA ARG A 233 -15.76 -30.26 -13.98
C ARG A 233 -16.52 -31.14 -14.95
N ASN A 234 -16.49 -32.46 -14.77
CA ASN A 234 -17.20 -33.39 -15.62
C ASN A 234 -18.71 -33.14 -15.66
N ALA A 235 -19.32 -32.78 -14.52
CA ALA A 235 -20.75 -32.44 -14.47
C ALA A 235 -21.05 -31.15 -15.21
N LEU A 236 -20.23 -30.10 -15.08
CA LEU A 236 -20.41 -28.82 -15.78
C LEU A 236 -20.16 -28.95 -17.27
N ASP A 237 -19.14 -29.71 -17.67
CA ASP A 237 -18.80 -29.97 -19.07
C ASP A 237 -19.94 -30.76 -19.78
N ASN A 238 -20.54 -31.73 -19.11
CA ASN A 238 -21.67 -32.48 -19.66
C ASN A 238 -22.89 -31.60 -19.91
N GLU A 239 -23.10 -30.60 -19.06
CA GLU A 239 -24.21 -29.63 -19.20
C GLU A 239 -23.83 -28.43 -20.12
N HIS A 240 -22.65 -28.44 -20.71
CA HIS A 240 -22.11 -27.36 -21.56
C HIS A 240 -22.13 -25.99 -20.88
N ILE A 241 -21.84 -25.95 -19.58
CA ILE A 241 -21.75 -24.72 -18.78
C ILE A 241 -20.32 -24.20 -18.80
N ASP A 242 -20.13 -22.99 -19.31
CA ASP A 242 -18.84 -22.29 -19.19
C ASP A 242 -18.58 -21.93 -17.71
N TYR A 243 -17.43 -22.32 -17.19
CA TYR A 243 -17.05 -22.05 -15.81
C TYR A 243 -15.59 -21.61 -15.67
N HIS A 244 -15.32 -20.91 -14.58
CA HIS A 244 -13.95 -20.59 -14.17
C HIS A 244 -13.71 -21.11 -12.74
N VAL A 245 -12.74 -22.00 -12.60
CA VAL A 245 -12.37 -22.55 -11.27
C VAL A 245 -11.31 -21.67 -10.62
N LYS A 246 -11.62 -21.16 -9.43
CA LYS A 246 -10.66 -20.43 -8.59
C LYS A 246 -10.64 -21.06 -7.19
N TRP A 247 -9.50 -21.51 -6.76
CA TRP A 247 -9.28 -21.99 -5.41
C TRP A 247 -8.11 -21.27 -4.75
N ARG A 248 -8.07 -21.26 -3.44
CA ARG A 248 -6.96 -20.68 -2.67
C ARG A 248 -6.74 -21.45 -1.39
N THR A 249 -5.49 -21.57 -0.96
CA THR A 249 -5.11 -21.99 0.39
C THR A 249 -5.33 -20.85 1.38
N LYS A 250 -5.59 -21.19 2.65
CA LYS A 250 -5.64 -20.17 3.71
C LYS A 250 -4.26 -19.53 3.89
N SER A 251 -4.24 -18.25 4.23
CA SER A 251 -3.01 -17.55 4.59
C SER A 251 -2.41 -18.10 5.88
N ILE A 252 -1.09 -18.00 6.02
CA ILE A 252 -0.37 -18.46 7.22
C ILE A 252 -0.96 -17.85 8.50
N PRO A 253 -1.25 -16.52 8.58
CA PRO A 253 -1.92 -15.95 9.75
C PRO A 253 -3.28 -16.59 10.04
N SER A 254 -4.10 -16.86 9.01
CA SER A 254 -5.40 -17.50 9.19
C SER A 254 -5.32 -18.97 9.67
N ILE A 255 -4.21 -19.64 9.39
CA ILE A 255 -3.93 -20.98 9.95
C ILE A 255 -3.52 -20.85 11.42
N TYR A 256 -2.60 -19.92 11.72
CA TYR A 256 -2.14 -19.66 13.08
C TYR A 256 -3.27 -19.31 14.06
N GLU A 257 -4.22 -18.47 13.65
CA GLU A 257 -5.38 -18.11 14.48
C GLU A 257 -6.30 -19.30 14.83
N LYS A 258 -6.15 -20.44 14.14
CA LYS A 258 -6.97 -21.66 14.34
C LYS A 258 -6.24 -22.78 15.09
N MET A 259 -4.95 -22.59 15.31
CA MET A 259 -4.13 -23.51 16.12
C MET A 259 -4.25 -23.18 17.62
#